data_387f86287378ec21504ba57491081044
#
_entry.id   387f86287378ec21504ba57491081044
#
_cell.length_a   1.000
_cell.length_b   1.000
_cell.length_c   1.000
_cell.angle_alpha   90.00
_cell.angle_beta   90.00
_cell.angle_gamma   90.00
#
_symmetry.space_group_name_H-M   'P 1'
#
loop_
_entity.id
_entity.type
_entity.pdbx_description
1 polymer ?
#
loop_
_entity_poly.entity_id
_entity_poly.type
_entity_poly.pdbx_seq_one_letter_code
_entity_poly.pdbx_strand_id
1 'polypeptide(L)'
;MTSQCGSDSPDGGAVMSEIETAIFTIITSAGEARASLYQALDKARAGEMAESEQCMIEADTQLKKAHDVQTELITRDLNGSLPMSLLLVHAQDQLMTTMSEQSLIEHMIGLIRDIGTVSYTHL
;
A
#
# COMPACT_ATOMS: atom_id res chain seq x y z
N MET A 1 27.25 -1.58 35.75
CA MET A 1 26.92 -1.62 35.29
C MET A 1 26.11 -1.71 34.41
N THR A 2 25.57 -1.65 34.04
CA THR A 2 24.72 -1.54 33.26
C THR A 2 25.00 -1.64 31.94
N SER A 3 25.91 -1.50 31.58
CA SER A 3 26.27 -1.45 30.30
C SER A 3 25.96 -2.59 29.50
N GLN A 4 25.51 -3.56 30.07
CA GLN A 4 25.27 -4.60 29.32
C GLN A 4 24.31 -4.47 28.33
N CYS A 5 23.61 -3.53 28.31
CA CYS A 5 22.68 -3.36 27.23
C CYS A 5 23.31 -3.47 25.91
N GLY A 6 24.55 -3.14 25.87
CA GLY A 6 25.18 -3.18 24.60
C GLY A 6 25.56 -4.54 24.15
N SER A 7 25.30 -5.51 24.97
CA SER A 7 25.73 -6.81 24.59
C SER A 7 24.88 -7.43 23.51
N ASP A 8 23.79 -6.83 23.15
CA ASP A 8 22.98 -7.38 22.10
C ASP A 8 23.79 -7.43 20.83
N SER A 9 23.64 -8.49 20.09
CA SER A 9 24.35 -8.64 18.84
C SER A 9 23.95 -7.54 17.87
N PRO A 10 24.86 -6.67 17.49
CA PRO A 10 24.52 -5.60 16.58
C PRO A 10 24.05 -6.12 15.23
N ASP A 11 24.68 -7.19 14.78
CA ASP A 11 24.32 -7.75 13.49
C ASP A 11 22.90 -8.31 13.49
N GLY A 12 22.54 -9.05 14.53
CA GLY A 12 21.20 -9.60 14.64
C GLY A 12 20.16 -8.51 14.75
N GLY A 13 20.46 -7.47 15.53
CA GLY A 13 19.56 -6.35 15.70
C GLY A 13 19.36 -5.58 14.39
N ALA A 14 20.45 -5.38 13.64
CA ALA A 14 20.36 -4.68 12.36
C ALA A 14 19.52 -5.44 11.37
N VAL A 15 19.68 -6.76 11.26
CA VAL A 15 18.91 -7.59 10.34
C VAL A 15 17.43 -7.53 10.68
N MET A 16 17.08 -7.69 11.96
CA MET A 16 15.69 -7.63 12.38
C MET A 16 15.11 -6.24 12.13
N SER A 17 15.90 -5.19 12.37
CA SER A 17 15.48 -3.84 12.13
C SER A 17 15.17 -3.60 10.66
N GLU A 18 15.96 -4.17 9.76
CA GLU A 18 15.73 -4.04 8.33
C GLU A 18 14.44 -4.71 7.91
N ILE A 19 14.19 -5.92 8.42
CA ILE A 19 12.96 -6.65 8.11
C ILE A 19 11.76 -5.92 8.69
N GLU A 20 11.84 -5.45 9.92
CA GLU A 20 10.76 -4.71 10.55
C GLU A 20 10.47 -3.42 9.78
N THR A 21 11.51 -2.71 9.37
CA THR A 21 11.35 -1.48 8.60
C THR A 21 10.63 -1.78 7.28
N ALA A 22 11.01 -2.87 6.62
CA ALA A 22 10.37 -3.27 5.37
C ALA A 22 8.89 -3.58 5.60
N ILE A 23 8.58 -4.31 6.65
CA ILE A 23 7.20 -4.67 6.98
C ILE A 23 6.37 -3.41 7.24
N PHE A 24 6.90 -2.49 8.05
CA PHE A 24 6.19 -1.26 8.36
C PHE A 24 6.06 -0.35 7.14
N THR A 25 7.02 -0.40 6.21
CA THR A 25 6.91 0.34 4.97
C THR A 25 5.73 -0.16 4.14
N ILE A 26 5.54 -1.48 4.09
CA ILE A 26 4.40 -2.05 3.38
C ILE A 26 3.09 -1.58 4.03
N ILE A 27 3.00 -1.68 5.35
CA ILE A 27 1.78 -1.30 6.08
C ILE A 27 1.47 0.18 5.88
N THR A 28 2.47 1.03 6.04
CA THR A 28 2.30 2.48 5.93
C THR A 28 1.92 2.89 4.51
N SER A 29 2.65 2.37 3.53
CA SER A 29 2.40 2.72 2.13
C SER A 29 1.05 2.20 1.65
N ALA A 30 0.67 1.00 2.05
CA ALA A 30 -0.65 0.46 1.72
C ALA A 30 -1.75 1.28 2.38
N GLY A 31 -1.55 1.71 3.62
CA GLY A 31 -2.53 2.56 4.32
C GLY A 31 -2.70 3.92 3.66
N GLU A 32 -1.59 4.54 3.27
CA GLU A 32 -1.64 5.82 2.56
C GLU A 32 -2.32 5.67 1.21
N ALA A 33 -2.02 4.58 0.50
CA ALA A 33 -2.65 4.30 -0.78
C ALA A 33 -4.15 4.13 -0.61
N ARG A 34 -4.57 3.38 0.40
CA ARG A 34 -5.99 3.15 0.64
C ARG A 34 -6.72 4.47 0.91
N ALA A 35 -6.13 5.35 1.72
CA ALA A 35 -6.71 6.66 1.99
C ALA A 35 -6.86 7.46 0.70
N SER A 36 -5.84 7.46 -0.15
CA SER A 36 -5.89 8.17 -1.43
C SER A 36 -6.93 7.59 -2.36
N LEU A 37 -7.10 6.26 -2.36
CA LEU A 37 -8.10 5.59 -3.19
C LEU A 37 -9.52 6.03 -2.84
N TYR A 38 -9.84 6.03 -1.54
CA TYR A 38 -11.17 6.45 -1.11
C TYR A 38 -11.39 7.94 -1.34
N GLN A 39 -10.35 8.74 -1.17
CA GLN A 39 -10.43 10.15 -1.49
C GLN A 39 -10.69 10.36 -2.98
N ALA A 40 -10.05 9.55 -3.83
CA ALA A 40 -10.28 9.61 -5.27
C ALA A 40 -11.73 9.31 -5.61
N LEU A 41 -12.30 8.29 -4.96
CA LEU A 41 -13.69 7.93 -5.18
C LEU A 41 -14.63 9.06 -4.73
N ASP A 42 -14.35 9.66 -3.58
CA ASP A 42 -15.15 10.79 -3.09
C ASP A 42 -15.08 11.99 -4.04
N LYS A 43 -13.90 12.28 -4.57
CA LYS A 43 -13.73 13.36 -5.54
C LYS A 43 -14.51 13.10 -6.82
N ALA A 44 -14.47 11.85 -7.30
CA ALA A 44 -15.23 11.47 -8.49
C ALA A 44 -16.73 11.64 -8.26
N ARG A 45 -17.22 11.23 -7.09
CA ARG A 45 -18.64 11.37 -6.75
C ARG A 45 -19.07 12.83 -6.68
N ALA A 46 -18.14 13.72 -6.34
CA ALA A 46 -18.41 15.16 -6.29
C ALA A 46 -18.25 15.83 -7.66
N GLY A 47 -17.91 15.07 -8.69
CA GLY A 47 -17.71 15.63 -10.02
C GLY A 47 -16.33 16.23 -10.25
N GLU A 48 -15.43 16.07 -9.29
CA GLU A 48 -14.08 16.62 -9.38
C GLU A 48 -13.13 15.61 -9.96
N MET A 49 -13.30 15.32 -11.25
CA MET A 49 -12.58 14.21 -11.91
C MET A 49 -11.06 14.42 -11.99
N ALA A 50 -10.61 15.66 -12.20
CA ALA A 50 -9.17 15.92 -12.26
C ALA A 50 -8.51 15.64 -10.91
N GLU A 51 -9.15 16.02 -9.81
CA GLU A 51 -8.64 15.76 -8.48
C GLU A 51 -8.70 14.28 -8.14
N SER A 52 -9.75 13.61 -8.61
CA SER A 52 -9.88 12.16 -8.45
C SER A 52 -8.71 11.46 -9.12
N GLU A 53 -8.37 11.87 -10.33
CA GLU A 53 -7.27 11.26 -11.06
C GLU A 53 -5.94 11.49 -10.35
N GLN A 54 -5.73 12.67 -9.78
CA GLN A 54 -4.52 12.95 -9.03
C GLN A 54 -4.40 12.05 -7.79
N CYS A 55 -5.50 11.83 -7.09
CA CYS A 55 -5.50 10.93 -5.94
C CYS A 55 -5.22 9.49 -6.36
N MET A 56 -5.69 9.06 -7.53
CA MET A 56 -5.40 7.72 -8.05
C MET A 56 -3.92 7.57 -8.37
N ILE A 57 -3.30 8.61 -8.90
CA ILE A 57 -1.87 8.60 -9.20
C ILE A 57 -1.05 8.48 -7.91
N GLU A 58 -1.45 9.21 -6.88
CA GLU A 58 -0.77 9.16 -5.59
C GLU A 58 -0.90 7.76 -4.97
N ALA A 59 -2.08 7.17 -5.06
CA ALA A 59 -2.31 5.81 -4.57
C ALA A 59 -1.42 4.81 -5.30
N ASP A 60 -1.34 4.93 -6.62
CA ASP A 60 -0.54 4.02 -7.43
C ASP A 60 0.94 4.11 -7.06
N THR A 61 1.43 5.32 -6.79
CA THR A 61 2.81 5.54 -6.37
C THR A 61 3.10 4.82 -5.06
N GLN A 62 2.20 4.93 -4.08
CA GLN A 62 2.38 4.28 -2.79
C GLN A 62 2.27 2.76 -2.91
N LEU A 63 1.38 2.27 -3.76
CA LEU A 63 1.23 0.83 -3.95
C LEU A 63 2.45 0.22 -4.64
N LYS A 64 3.05 0.93 -5.59
CA LYS A 64 4.27 0.47 -6.24
C LYS A 64 5.41 0.37 -5.24
N LYS A 65 5.51 1.34 -4.35
CA LYS A 65 6.52 1.33 -3.31
C LYS A 65 6.35 0.11 -2.40
N ALA A 66 5.13 -0.15 -1.96
CA ALA A 66 4.84 -1.29 -1.11
C ALA A 66 5.11 -2.61 -1.84
N HIS A 67 4.75 -2.68 -3.11
CA HIS A 67 4.94 -3.87 -3.91
C HIS A 67 6.42 -4.18 -4.12
N ASP A 68 7.24 -3.16 -4.32
CA ASP A 68 8.68 -3.34 -4.48
C ASP A 68 9.31 -3.91 -3.20
N VAL A 69 8.88 -3.39 -2.05
CA VAL A 69 9.38 -3.91 -0.77
C VAL A 69 8.90 -5.34 -0.55
N GLN A 70 7.66 -5.64 -0.94
CA GLN A 70 7.14 -7.00 -0.85
C GLN A 70 7.97 -7.96 -1.70
N THR A 71 8.34 -7.54 -2.90
CA THR A 71 9.14 -8.36 -3.80
C THR A 71 10.49 -8.68 -3.17
N GLU A 72 11.11 -7.71 -2.50
CA GLU A 72 12.37 -7.96 -1.82
C GLU A 72 12.20 -8.98 -0.71
N LEU A 73 11.12 -8.90 0.07
CA LEU A 73 10.86 -9.83 1.15
C LEU A 73 10.61 -11.24 0.62
N ILE A 74 9.88 -11.35 -0.49
CA ILE A 74 9.63 -12.64 -1.12
C ILE A 74 10.95 -13.28 -1.57
N THR A 75 11.84 -12.47 -2.14
CA THR A 75 13.14 -12.95 -2.57
C THR A 75 13.95 -13.48 -1.38
N ARG A 76 13.90 -12.79 -0.24
CA ARG A 76 14.57 -13.27 0.97
C ARG A 76 13.95 -14.57 1.47
N ASP A 77 12.62 -14.70 1.36
CA ASP A 77 11.93 -15.90 1.78
C ASP A 77 12.36 -17.10 0.93
N LEU A 78 12.49 -16.89 -0.38
CA LEU A 78 12.95 -17.94 -1.28
C LEU A 78 14.35 -18.42 -0.92
N ASN A 79 15.16 -17.55 -0.34
CA ASN A 79 16.50 -17.90 0.10
C ASN A 79 16.50 -18.49 1.52
N GLY A 80 15.34 -18.62 2.12
CA GLY A 80 15.23 -19.19 3.46
C GLY A 80 15.69 -18.26 4.57
N SER A 81 15.83 -16.97 4.31
CA SER A 81 16.37 -16.03 5.28
C SER A 81 15.32 -15.19 5.98
N LEU A 82 14.05 -15.36 5.63
CA LEU A 82 12.99 -14.53 6.21
C LEU A 82 12.17 -15.33 7.22
N PRO A 83 12.13 -14.89 8.48
CA PRO A 83 11.28 -15.57 9.45
C PRO A 83 9.82 -15.19 9.23
N MET A 84 8.94 -16.17 9.36
CA MET A 84 7.51 -15.92 9.29
C MET A 84 7.05 -15.26 10.56
N SER A 85 6.15 -14.30 10.44
CA SER A 85 5.58 -13.61 11.58
C SER A 85 4.16 -13.19 11.28
N LEU A 86 3.37 -13.00 12.31
CA LEU A 86 2.00 -12.53 12.16
C LEU A 86 2.00 -11.12 11.54
N LEU A 87 2.97 -10.31 11.93
CA LEU A 87 3.07 -8.95 11.39
C LEU A 87 3.35 -8.95 9.89
N LEU A 88 4.19 -9.87 9.42
CA LEU A 88 4.46 -9.99 8.00
C LEU A 88 3.22 -10.42 7.25
N VAL A 89 2.47 -11.40 7.78
CA VAL A 89 1.22 -11.84 7.17
C VAL A 89 0.22 -10.68 7.12
N HIS A 90 0.15 -9.91 8.19
CA HIS A 90 -0.74 -8.74 8.24
C HIS A 90 -0.36 -7.71 7.16
N ALA A 91 0.93 -7.45 7.00
CA ALA A 91 1.41 -6.52 5.98
C ALA A 91 1.02 -6.98 4.58
N GLN A 92 1.17 -8.28 4.31
CA GLN A 92 0.79 -8.87 3.03
C GLN A 92 -0.70 -8.72 2.80
N ASP A 93 -1.51 -8.98 3.81
CA ASP A 93 -2.96 -8.83 3.70
C ASP A 93 -3.34 -7.38 3.40
N GLN A 94 -2.70 -6.43 4.07
CA GLN A 94 -2.96 -5.01 3.85
C GLN A 94 -2.64 -4.60 2.42
N LEU A 95 -1.52 -5.06 1.89
CA LEU A 95 -1.14 -4.73 0.53
C LEU A 95 -2.08 -5.37 -0.48
N MET A 96 -2.36 -6.66 -0.32
CA MET A 96 -3.18 -7.39 -1.28
C MET A 96 -4.62 -6.88 -1.31
N THR A 97 -5.20 -6.58 -0.14
CA THR A 97 -6.55 -6.04 -0.10
C THR A 97 -6.61 -4.63 -0.69
N THR A 98 -5.58 -3.82 -0.46
CA THR A 98 -5.54 -2.47 -1.02
C THR A 98 -5.42 -2.50 -2.54
N MET A 99 -4.62 -3.43 -3.08
CA MET A 99 -4.51 -3.59 -4.53
C MET A 99 -5.84 -4.03 -5.14
N SER A 100 -6.58 -4.87 -4.45
CA SER A 100 -7.90 -5.28 -4.88
C SER A 100 -8.86 -4.09 -4.87
N GLU A 101 -8.79 -3.27 -3.83
CA GLU A 101 -9.61 -2.05 -3.75
C GLU A 101 -9.25 -1.05 -4.85
N GLN A 102 -7.98 -0.95 -5.20
CA GLN A 102 -7.54 -0.07 -6.28
C GLN A 102 -8.25 -0.45 -7.58
N SER A 103 -8.23 -1.72 -7.93
CA SER A 103 -8.87 -2.20 -9.14
C SER A 103 -10.37 -1.92 -9.12
N LEU A 104 -11.01 -2.19 -8.01
CA LEU A 104 -12.45 -1.97 -7.87
C LEU A 104 -12.80 -0.48 -7.96
N ILE A 105 -12.05 0.35 -7.28
CA ILE A 105 -12.29 1.80 -7.28
C ILE A 105 -12.08 2.40 -8.67
N GLU A 106 -11.08 1.91 -9.41
CA GLU A 106 -10.88 2.35 -10.79
C GLU A 106 -12.12 2.10 -11.63
N HIS A 107 -12.73 0.93 -11.47
CA HIS A 107 -13.97 0.60 -12.19
C HIS A 107 -15.13 1.46 -11.71
N MET A 108 -15.22 1.71 -10.41
CA MET A 108 -16.27 2.58 -9.87
C MET A 108 -16.17 4.00 -10.41
N ILE A 109 -14.96 4.54 -10.47
CA ILE A 109 -14.74 5.88 -11.03
C ILE A 109 -15.10 5.89 -12.50
N GLY A 110 -14.76 4.83 -13.23
CA GLY A 110 -15.14 4.68 -14.62
C GLY A 110 -16.65 4.71 -14.80
N LEU A 111 -17.37 4.01 -13.94
CA LEU A 111 -18.84 4.00 -13.98
C LEU A 111 -19.41 5.40 -13.72
N ILE A 112 -18.86 6.10 -12.74
CA ILE A 112 -19.30 7.45 -12.41
C ILE A 112 -19.10 8.38 -13.61
N ARG A 113 -17.95 8.25 -14.27
CA ARG A 113 -17.64 9.06 -15.45
C ARG A 113 -18.61 8.75 -16.58
N ASP A 114 -18.88 7.46 -16.83
CA ASP A 114 -19.77 7.04 -17.89
C ASP A 114 -21.20 7.49 -17.65
N ILE A 115 -21.68 7.37 -16.42
CA ILE A 115 -23.03 7.82 -16.05
C ILE A 115 -23.13 9.33 -16.23
N GLY A 116 -22.11 10.06 -15.82
CA GLY A 116 -22.07 11.50 -15.97
C GLY A 116 -22.14 11.90 -17.44
N THR A 117 -21.40 11.19 -18.30
CA THR A 117 -21.41 11.45 -19.73
C THR A 117 -22.78 11.18 -20.33
N VAL A 118 -23.40 10.05 -19.97
CA VAL A 118 -24.73 9.71 -20.46
C VAL A 118 -25.75 10.75 -20.02
N SER A 119 -25.71 11.13 -18.74
CA SER A 119 -26.62 12.12 -18.21
C SER A 119 -26.46 13.47 -18.93
N TYR A 120 -25.24 13.86 -19.21
CA TYR A 120 -24.95 15.09 -19.92
C TYR A 120 -25.47 15.01 -21.36
N THR A 121 -25.34 13.85 -21.99
CA THR A 121 -25.77 13.63 -23.35
C THR A 121 -27.28 13.77 -23.47
N HIS A 122 -28.02 13.39 -22.45
CA HIS A 122 -29.46 13.45 -22.46
C HIS A 122 -30.03 14.83 -22.19
N LEU A 123 -29.21 15.75 -21.78
CA LEU A 123 -29.66 17.13 -21.58
C LEU A 123 -29.74 17.86 -22.89
#